data_e47527f2d44f648b0c22861ada418ce9
#
_entry.id   e47527f2d44f648b0c22861ada418ce9
#
_cell.length_a   1.000
_cell.length_b   1.000
_cell.length_c   1.000
_cell.angle_alpha   90.00
_cell.angle_beta   90.00
_cell.angle_gamma   90.00
#
_symmetry.space_group_name_H-M   'P 1'
#
loop_
_entity.id
_entity.type
_entity.pdbx_description
1 polymer ?
#
loop_
_entity_poly.entity_id
_entity_poly.type
_entity_poly.pdbx_seq_one_letter_code
_entity_poly.pdbx_strand_id
1 'polypeptide(L)'
;MKKVFLSDSGPVISDSIYSFWRWNEADDLKVKNIEEITNYCLELGINAFDLSNSYGLGQMEELFGQVIENKSVKREDIVLFSKCGYKSQEEGTGKIIYNQLTEKYINKSVDDTLRKLKTEYIDVFLLNEFDPLMRSEEVVSALTTLVYKGKVKHIGLSGFNVFQHQQLANFSLDIVTNHFELNLFNTTAIHDGRLDFIKEQYAKPMAWAPLAGGRILTGTDAEAIAIRSLLEELALKYNSNVEQLAVAWIHKLGALPIIGSLSKDRIKNAATASEIQLSHEDWHRIYTIARK
;
A
#
# COMPACT_ATOMS: atom_id res chain seq x y z
N MET A 1 15.92 8.75 1.93
CA MET A 1 14.90 7.94 1.22
C MET A 1 15.45 7.52 -0.13
N LYS A 2 15.41 6.23 -0.44
CA LYS A 2 15.82 5.69 -1.73
C LYS A 2 14.67 5.79 -2.75
N LYS A 3 15.03 5.94 -4.03
CA LYS A 3 14.07 5.79 -5.13
C LYS A 3 14.29 4.43 -5.78
N VAL A 4 13.18 3.75 -6.06
CA VAL A 4 13.17 2.42 -6.65
C VAL A 4 12.18 2.34 -7.80
N PHE A 5 12.48 1.52 -8.80
CA PHE A 5 11.48 1.14 -9.80
C PHE A 5 10.47 0.18 -9.14
N LEU A 6 9.19 0.42 -9.33
CA LEU A 6 8.13 -0.46 -8.82
C LEU A 6 8.13 -1.81 -9.58
N SER A 7 8.41 -1.75 -10.88
CA SER A 7 8.71 -2.88 -11.76
C SER A 7 9.56 -2.38 -12.93
N ASP A 8 9.94 -3.25 -13.87
CA ASP A 8 10.68 -2.86 -15.06
C ASP A 8 9.91 -1.84 -15.94
N SER A 9 8.58 -1.91 -15.94
CA SER A 9 7.68 -1.00 -16.67
C SER A 9 7.03 0.05 -15.75
N GLY A 10 7.17 -0.10 -14.44
CA GLY A 10 6.47 0.71 -13.44
C GLY A 10 7.13 2.05 -13.13
N PRO A 11 6.46 2.87 -12.34
CA PRO A 11 6.97 4.18 -11.96
C PRO A 11 8.15 4.07 -10.98
N VAL A 12 8.96 5.15 -10.94
CA VAL A 12 9.98 5.35 -9.92
C VAL A 12 9.31 5.97 -8.69
N ILE A 13 9.38 5.26 -7.57
CA ILE A 13 8.76 5.68 -6.30
C ILE A 13 9.77 5.69 -5.16
N SER A 14 9.40 6.30 -4.05
CA SER A 14 10.08 6.13 -2.76
C SER A 14 10.00 4.68 -2.30
N ASP A 15 11.02 4.22 -1.59
CA ASP A 15 11.06 2.86 -1.04
C ASP A 15 10.10 2.64 0.15
N SER A 16 9.36 3.65 0.54
CA SER A 16 8.21 3.57 1.44
C SER A 16 7.06 4.41 0.87
N ILE A 17 5.84 3.97 1.11
CA ILE A 17 4.61 4.57 0.58
C ILE A 17 3.78 5.11 1.74
N TYR A 18 3.18 6.28 1.60
CA TYR A 18 2.25 6.81 2.59
C TYR A 18 0.80 6.51 2.19
N SER A 19 0.02 5.93 3.13
CA SER A 19 -1.40 5.59 2.91
C SER A 19 -2.31 6.39 3.82
N PHE A 20 -3.41 6.86 3.25
CA PHE A 20 -4.45 7.61 3.95
C PHE A 20 -5.55 6.73 4.56
N TRP A 21 -5.36 5.42 4.66
CA TRP A 21 -6.41 4.50 5.13
C TRP A 21 -6.87 4.73 6.57
N ARG A 22 -5.97 5.20 7.46
CA ARG A 22 -6.27 5.48 8.87
C ARG A 22 -7.00 6.80 9.13
N TRP A 23 -7.11 7.63 8.11
CA TRP A 23 -7.83 8.90 8.23
C TRP A 23 -9.33 8.72 8.43
N ASN A 24 -9.86 7.49 8.31
CA ASN A 24 -11.24 7.13 8.66
C ASN A 24 -11.56 7.31 10.14
N GLU A 25 -10.55 7.19 11.00
CA GLU A 25 -10.65 7.30 12.46
C GLU A 25 -10.24 8.69 12.98
N ALA A 26 -9.84 9.58 12.09
CA ALA A 26 -9.40 10.91 12.46
C ALA A 26 -10.61 11.85 12.61
N ASP A 27 -10.77 12.45 13.79
CA ASP A 27 -11.83 13.44 14.10
C ASP A 27 -11.73 14.68 13.19
N ASP A 28 -10.67 14.83 12.39
CA ASP A 28 -10.35 16.07 11.70
C ASP A 28 -9.91 15.83 10.22
N LEU A 29 -10.85 15.31 9.40
CA LEU A 29 -10.68 15.17 7.96
C LEU A 29 -10.72 16.54 7.26
N LYS A 30 -9.68 17.36 7.42
CA LYS A 30 -9.54 18.67 6.79
C LYS A 30 -8.45 18.66 5.72
N VAL A 31 -8.70 19.36 4.63
CA VAL A 31 -7.74 19.53 3.52
C VAL A 31 -6.38 20.01 4.05
N LYS A 32 -6.37 20.97 4.99
CA LYS A 32 -5.13 21.48 5.60
C LYS A 32 -4.29 20.39 6.25
N ASN A 33 -4.90 19.44 6.95
CA ASN A 33 -4.17 18.37 7.63
C ASN A 33 -3.58 17.38 6.61
N ILE A 34 -4.34 17.09 5.55
CA ILE A 34 -3.89 16.23 4.44
C ILE A 34 -2.73 16.89 3.71
N GLU A 35 -2.83 18.18 3.42
CA GLU A 35 -1.78 19.00 2.83
C GLU A 35 -0.51 18.99 3.69
N GLU A 36 -0.63 19.21 4.99
CA GLU A 36 0.48 19.23 5.93
C GLU A 36 1.23 17.88 5.96
N ILE A 37 0.50 16.78 6.04
CA ILE A 37 1.12 15.45 6.04
C ILE A 37 1.72 15.10 4.67
N THR A 38 1.06 15.48 3.58
CA THR A 38 1.58 15.25 2.23
C THR A 38 2.90 15.99 2.02
N ASN A 39 2.97 17.28 2.38
CA ASN A 39 4.19 18.06 2.30
C ASN A 39 5.29 17.49 3.19
N TYR A 40 4.97 17.11 4.43
CA TYR A 40 5.94 16.46 5.31
C TYR A 40 6.49 15.14 4.73
N CYS A 41 5.65 14.33 4.10
CA CYS A 41 6.09 13.13 3.39
C CYS A 41 7.06 13.48 2.25
N LEU A 42 6.74 14.51 1.45
CA LEU A 42 7.61 14.98 0.36
C LEU A 42 8.96 15.51 0.88
N GLU A 43 8.98 16.23 2.00
CA GLU A 43 10.22 16.67 2.66
C GLU A 43 11.10 15.50 3.08
N LEU A 44 10.52 14.38 3.50
CA LEU A 44 11.23 13.14 3.79
C LEU A 44 11.62 12.34 2.54
N GLY A 45 11.18 12.78 1.35
CA GLY A 45 11.40 12.11 0.06
C GLY A 45 10.40 11.02 -0.29
N ILE A 46 9.31 10.86 0.48
CA ILE A 46 8.18 9.99 0.13
C ILE A 46 7.36 10.70 -0.94
N ASN A 47 7.28 10.11 -2.15
CA ASN A 47 6.48 10.65 -3.25
C ASN A 47 5.33 9.75 -3.68
N ALA A 48 5.18 8.59 -3.07
CA ALA A 48 4.13 7.63 -3.37
C ALA A 48 3.02 7.70 -2.31
N PHE A 49 1.78 7.93 -2.76
CA PHE A 49 0.61 8.12 -1.90
C PHE A 49 -0.47 7.12 -2.26
N ASP A 50 -0.90 6.35 -1.26
CA ASP A 50 -1.89 5.30 -1.41
C ASP A 50 -3.25 5.77 -0.92
N LEU A 51 -4.19 5.81 -1.86
CA LEU A 51 -5.59 6.18 -1.69
C LEU A 51 -6.51 5.01 -2.05
N SER A 52 -7.79 5.18 -1.81
CA SER A 52 -8.85 4.27 -2.24
C SER A 52 -10.18 5.01 -2.27
N ASN A 53 -11.07 4.56 -3.14
CA ASN A 53 -12.44 5.03 -3.18
C ASN A 53 -13.24 4.76 -1.89
N SER A 54 -12.73 3.90 -1.01
CA SER A 54 -13.36 3.54 0.28
C SER A 54 -12.78 4.28 1.49
N TYR A 55 -11.62 4.94 1.37
CA TYR A 55 -10.98 5.63 2.48
C TYR A 55 -11.73 6.90 2.89
N GLY A 56 -11.75 7.21 4.20
CA GLY A 56 -12.45 8.37 4.70
C GLY A 56 -13.95 8.33 4.39
N LEU A 57 -14.59 7.16 4.43
CA LEU A 57 -15.98 6.97 3.99
C LEU A 57 -16.22 7.42 2.54
N GLY A 58 -15.20 7.28 1.68
CA GLY A 58 -15.24 7.71 0.28
C GLY A 58 -14.91 9.19 0.04
N GLN A 59 -14.51 9.94 1.08
CA GLN A 59 -14.20 11.37 0.98
C GLN A 59 -12.71 11.65 0.75
N MET A 60 -11.81 10.70 1.07
CA MET A 60 -10.36 10.95 1.05
C MET A 60 -9.84 11.38 -0.32
N GLU A 61 -10.32 10.77 -1.40
CA GLU A 61 -9.93 11.17 -2.76
C GLU A 61 -10.35 12.62 -3.07
N GLU A 62 -11.53 13.05 -2.62
CA GLU A 62 -12.01 14.41 -2.84
C GLU A 62 -11.20 15.45 -2.04
N LEU A 63 -10.89 15.14 -0.79
CA LEU A 63 -10.06 15.99 0.06
C LEU A 63 -8.63 16.10 -0.49
N PHE A 64 -8.05 14.99 -0.97
CA PHE A 64 -6.74 15.01 -1.62
C PHE A 64 -6.77 15.76 -2.95
N GLY A 65 -7.86 15.64 -3.71
CA GLY A 65 -8.08 16.40 -4.93
C GLY A 65 -8.08 17.91 -4.70
N GLN A 66 -8.56 18.38 -3.54
CA GLN A 66 -8.47 19.80 -3.18
C GLN A 66 -7.01 20.23 -2.90
N VAL A 67 -6.17 19.34 -2.34
CA VAL A 67 -4.73 19.62 -2.17
C VAL A 67 -4.03 19.82 -3.53
N ILE A 68 -4.39 19.01 -4.53
CA ILE A 68 -3.88 19.16 -5.90
C ILE A 68 -4.40 20.47 -6.54
N GLU A 69 -5.71 20.73 -6.43
CA GLU A 69 -6.35 21.93 -7.00
C GLU A 69 -5.77 23.23 -6.42
N ASN A 70 -5.51 23.26 -5.11
CA ASN A 70 -4.89 24.38 -4.43
C ASN A 70 -3.41 24.59 -4.80
N LYS A 71 -2.85 23.70 -5.62
CA LYS A 71 -1.43 23.69 -6.03
C LYS A 71 -0.43 23.64 -4.85
N SER A 72 -0.87 23.13 -3.71
CA SER A 72 -0.01 22.91 -2.54
C SER A 72 0.99 21.79 -2.79
N VAL A 73 0.63 20.88 -3.70
CA VAL A 73 1.48 19.79 -4.19
C VAL A 73 1.37 19.75 -5.71
N LYS A 74 2.51 19.68 -6.41
CA LYS A 74 2.50 19.50 -7.85
C LYS A 74 2.17 18.06 -8.21
N ARG A 75 1.22 17.88 -9.13
CA ARG A 75 0.75 16.54 -9.53
C ARG A 75 1.88 15.66 -10.08
N GLU A 76 2.83 16.25 -10.78
CA GLU A 76 4.00 15.58 -11.37
C GLU A 76 5.06 15.14 -10.36
N ASP A 77 5.07 15.71 -9.15
CA ASP A 77 6.03 15.36 -8.09
C ASP A 77 5.59 14.14 -7.28
N ILE A 78 4.36 13.65 -7.49
CA ILE A 78 3.76 12.57 -6.73
C ILE A 78 3.33 11.40 -7.62
N VAL A 79 3.38 10.19 -7.05
CA VAL A 79 2.84 8.97 -7.64
C VAL A 79 1.60 8.57 -6.84
N LEU A 80 0.44 8.62 -7.48
CA LEU A 80 -0.84 8.31 -6.87
C LEU A 80 -1.26 6.88 -7.15
N PHE A 81 -1.52 6.16 -6.06
CA PHE A 81 -2.20 4.87 -6.07
C PHE A 81 -3.67 5.08 -5.71
N SER A 82 -4.56 4.47 -6.43
CA SER A 82 -5.96 4.31 -6.01
C SER A 82 -6.47 2.91 -6.35
N LYS A 83 -7.63 2.54 -5.82
CA LYS A 83 -8.13 1.17 -5.89
C LYS A 83 -9.64 1.13 -6.04
N CYS A 84 -10.12 0.05 -6.67
CA CYS A 84 -11.53 -0.33 -6.62
C CYS A 84 -11.70 -1.83 -6.38
N GLY A 85 -12.90 -2.25 -6.10
CA GLY A 85 -13.29 -3.64 -5.87
C GLY A 85 -14.24 -3.73 -4.69
N TYR A 86 -13.84 -3.14 -3.58
CA TYR A 86 -14.63 -3.11 -2.36
C TYR A 86 -15.86 -2.21 -2.51
N LYS A 87 -17.02 -2.78 -2.21
CA LYS A 87 -18.31 -2.10 -2.26
C LYS A 87 -19.08 -2.27 -0.97
N SER A 88 -19.71 -1.20 -0.51
CA SER A 88 -20.59 -1.21 0.64
C SER A 88 -21.94 -0.65 0.22
N GLN A 89 -23.00 -1.38 0.48
CA GLN A 89 -24.37 -0.97 0.20
C GLN A 89 -25.20 -1.10 1.47
N GLU A 90 -25.97 -0.08 1.79
CA GLU A 90 -26.99 -0.15 2.83
C GLU A 90 -28.26 -0.73 2.21
N GLU A 91 -28.78 -1.81 2.77
CA GLU A 91 -30.00 -2.47 2.32
C GLU A 91 -30.87 -2.83 3.52
N GLY A 92 -32.04 -2.19 3.64
CA GLY A 92 -32.95 -2.39 4.77
C GLY A 92 -32.31 -2.02 6.12
N THR A 93 -32.22 -3.00 7.03
CA THR A 93 -31.59 -2.83 8.35
C THR A 93 -30.14 -3.29 8.43
N GLY A 94 -29.53 -3.68 7.27
CA GLY A 94 -28.19 -4.23 7.20
C GLY A 94 -27.29 -3.54 6.21
N LYS A 95 -25.96 -3.68 6.43
CA LYS A 95 -24.93 -3.25 5.52
C LYS A 95 -24.31 -4.46 4.84
N ILE A 96 -24.43 -4.55 3.53
CA ILE A 96 -23.79 -5.59 2.74
C ILE A 96 -22.46 -5.05 2.22
N ILE A 97 -21.42 -5.85 2.44
CA ILE A 97 -20.06 -5.57 1.98
C ILE A 97 -19.67 -6.70 1.03
N TYR A 98 -19.25 -6.35 -0.18
CA TYR A 98 -18.86 -7.31 -1.20
C TYR A 98 -17.84 -6.72 -2.17
N ASN A 99 -17.14 -7.60 -2.89
CA ASN A 99 -16.24 -7.19 -3.97
C ASN A 99 -16.98 -7.23 -5.31
N GLN A 100 -16.69 -6.28 -6.17
CA GLN A 100 -17.22 -6.20 -7.51
C GLN A 100 -16.14 -5.76 -8.50
N LEU A 101 -15.77 -6.65 -9.43
CA LEU A 101 -14.80 -6.40 -10.49
C LEU A 101 -15.42 -6.63 -11.88
N THR A 102 -16.53 -5.97 -12.15
CA THR A 102 -17.11 -5.91 -13.51
C THR A 102 -16.51 -4.76 -14.30
N GLU A 103 -16.43 -4.89 -15.63
CA GLU A 103 -15.97 -3.82 -16.53
C GLU A 103 -16.67 -2.48 -16.24
N LYS A 104 -18.01 -2.50 -16.12
CA LYS A 104 -18.80 -1.31 -15.82
C LYS A 104 -18.40 -0.65 -14.50
N TYR A 105 -18.15 -1.46 -13.46
CA TYR A 105 -17.78 -0.93 -12.15
C TYR A 105 -16.35 -0.38 -12.14
N ILE A 106 -15.41 -1.06 -12.77
CA ILE A 106 -14.01 -0.63 -12.90
C ILE A 106 -13.95 0.72 -13.62
N ASN A 107 -14.58 0.84 -14.81
CA ASN A 107 -14.62 2.07 -15.58
C ASN A 107 -15.22 3.22 -14.78
N LYS A 108 -16.39 2.99 -14.14
CA LYS A 108 -17.04 3.99 -13.29
C LYS A 108 -16.15 4.42 -12.13
N SER A 109 -15.48 3.48 -11.46
CA SER A 109 -14.61 3.78 -10.32
C SER A 109 -13.43 4.65 -10.73
N VAL A 110 -12.78 4.37 -11.86
CA VAL A 110 -11.70 5.21 -12.38
C VAL A 110 -12.20 6.61 -12.71
N ASP A 111 -13.34 6.74 -13.39
CA ASP A 111 -13.90 8.05 -13.74
C ASP A 111 -14.28 8.87 -12.49
N ASP A 112 -14.86 8.23 -11.48
CA ASP A 112 -15.20 8.87 -10.22
C ASP A 112 -13.92 9.28 -9.44
N THR A 113 -12.90 8.44 -9.41
CA THR A 113 -11.59 8.73 -8.78
C THR A 113 -10.91 9.92 -9.45
N LEU A 114 -10.83 9.96 -10.78
CA LEU A 114 -10.22 11.07 -11.53
C LEU A 114 -10.93 12.39 -11.25
N ARG A 115 -12.27 12.37 -11.24
CA ARG A 115 -13.09 13.55 -10.94
C ARG A 115 -12.84 14.04 -9.51
N LYS A 116 -12.80 13.14 -8.53
CA LYS A 116 -12.56 13.46 -7.11
C LYS A 116 -11.14 13.98 -6.87
N LEU A 117 -10.14 13.32 -7.44
CA LEU A 117 -8.73 13.70 -7.34
C LEU A 117 -8.36 14.93 -8.18
N LYS A 118 -9.30 15.43 -9.03
CA LYS A 118 -9.08 16.59 -9.91
C LYS A 118 -7.81 16.43 -10.76
N THR A 119 -7.62 15.26 -11.32
CA THR A 119 -6.48 14.88 -12.16
C THR A 119 -6.94 14.10 -13.38
N GLU A 120 -6.16 14.15 -14.45
CA GLU A 120 -6.47 13.44 -15.70
C GLU A 120 -6.00 11.98 -15.69
N TYR A 121 -5.11 11.60 -14.75
CA TYR A 121 -4.56 10.25 -14.69
C TYR A 121 -4.28 9.79 -13.27
N ILE A 122 -4.35 8.47 -13.07
CA ILE A 122 -3.87 7.74 -11.89
C ILE A 122 -2.57 7.05 -12.27
N ASP A 123 -1.51 7.16 -11.45
CA ASP A 123 -0.24 6.51 -11.77
C ASP A 123 -0.32 5.00 -11.65
N VAL A 124 -0.88 4.48 -10.55
CA VAL A 124 -1.09 3.04 -10.35
C VAL A 124 -2.51 2.79 -9.85
N PHE A 125 -3.28 2.04 -10.60
CA PHE A 125 -4.64 1.64 -10.20
C PHE A 125 -4.69 0.17 -9.83
N LEU A 126 -5.23 -0.14 -8.64
CA LEU A 126 -5.25 -1.48 -8.10
C LEU A 126 -6.66 -2.07 -8.10
N LEU A 127 -6.75 -3.34 -8.46
CA LEU A 127 -7.89 -4.15 -8.10
C LEU A 127 -7.76 -4.56 -6.63
N ASN A 128 -8.72 -4.17 -5.79
CA ASN A 128 -8.67 -4.39 -4.35
C ASN A 128 -9.62 -5.48 -3.93
N GLU A 129 -9.01 -6.57 -3.69
CA GLU A 129 -9.38 -7.96 -3.49
C GLU A 129 -10.04 -8.61 -4.70
N PHE A 130 -9.83 -9.91 -4.77
CA PHE A 130 -10.35 -10.76 -5.81
C PHE A 130 -11.88 -10.88 -5.68
N ASP A 131 -12.57 -10.74 -6.80
CA ASP A 131 -14.01 -11.04 -6.90
C ASP A 131 -14.20 -12.43 -7.51
N PRO A 132 -14.71 -13.42 -6.77
CA PRO A 132 -14.96 -14.76 -7.32
C PRO A 132 -15.93 -14.79 -8.49
N LEU A 133 -16.70 -13.73 -8.69
CA LEU A 133 -17.67 -13.61 -9.79
C LEU A 133 -17.13 -12.86 -11.00
N MET A 134 -15.88 -12.36 -10.93
CA MET A 134 -15.29 -11.63 -12.05
C MET A 134 -15.03 -12.54 -13.26
N ARG A 135 -15.08 -11.94 -14.44
CA ARG A 135 -14.62 -12.56 -15.68
C ARG A 135 -13.32 -11.91 -16.09
N SER A 136 -12.24 -12.69 -16.13
CA SER A 136 -10.88 -12.16 -16.37
C SER A 136 -10.77 -11.40 -17.68
N GLU A 137 -11.40 -11.88 -18.74
CA GLU A 137 -11.41 -11.23 -20.05
C GLU A 137 -12.02 -9.83 -19.99
N GLU A 138 -13.14 -9.68 -19.28
CA GLU A 138 -13.82 -8.37 -19.13
C GLU A 138 -12.99 -7.41 -18.28
N VAL A 139 -12.40 -7.92 -17.19
CA VAL A 139 -11.53 -7.12 -16.31
C VAL A 139 -10.29 -6.64 -17.06
N VAL A 140 -9.61 -7.53 -17.77
CA VAL A 140 -8.41 -7.19 -18.54
C VAL A 140 -8.74 -6.21 -19.67
N SER A 141 -9.85 -6.43 -20.39
CA SER A 141 -10.32 -5.51 -21.45
C SER A 141 -10.57 -4.10 -20.89
N ALA A 142 -11.25 -3.99 -19.74
CA ALA A 142 -11.50 -2.72 -19.08
C ALA A 142 -10.18 -2.01 -18.71
N LEU A 143 -9.27 -2.72 -18.04
CA LEU A 143 -8.00 -2.16 -17.58
C LEU A 143 -7.10 -1.74 -18.76
N THR A 144 -6.98 -2.58 -19.79
CA THR A 144 -6.22 -2.25 -21.00
C THR A 144 -6.77 -1.01 -21.70
N THR A 145 -8.11 -0.90 -21.77
CA THR A 145 -8.77 0.28 -22.34
C THR A 145 -8.47 1.54 -21.53
N LEU A 146 -8.46 1.46 -20.20
CA LEU A 146 -8.16 2.60 -19.33
C LEU A 146 -6.69 3.04 -19.46
N VAL A 147 -5.77 2.10 -19.61
CA VAL A 147 -4.35 2.39 -19.88
C VAL A 147 -4.20 3.03 -21.26
N TYR A 148 -4.81 2.47 -22.30
CA TYR A 148 -4.76 3.01 -23.65
C TYR A 148 -5.31 4.44 -23.74
N LYS A 149 -6.36 4.77 -22.97
CA LYS A 149 -6.94 6.12 -22.87
C LYS A 149 -6.09 7.07 -22.01
N GLY A 150 -5.01 6.61 -21.40
CA GLY A 150 -4.16 7.40 -20.50
C GLY A 150 -4.79 7.77 -19.15
N LYS A 151 -5.97 7.22 -18.81
CA LYS A 151 -6.63 7.44 -17.52
C LYS A 151 -5.90 6.76 -16.36
N VAL A 152 -5.24 5.65 -16.64
CA VAL A 152 -4.41 4.87 -15.73
C VAL A 152 -3.07 4.62 -16.43
N LYS A 153 -1.96 4.81 -15.72
CA LYS A 153 -0.64 4.55 -16.30
C LYS A 153 -0.20 3.10 -16.09
N HIS A 154 -0.43 2.56 -14.89
CA HIS A 154 -0.01 1.20 -14.52
C HIS A 154 -1.09 0.51 -13.72
N ILE A 155 -1.10 -0.83 -13.79
CA ILE A 155 -2.05 -1.68 -13.08
C ILE A 155 -1.33 -2.43 -11.96
N GLY A 156 -1.96 -2.51 -10.80
CA GLY A 156 -1.53 -3.34 -9.67
C GLY A 156 -2.68 -4.14 -9.07
N LEU A 157 -2.34 -4.98 -8.12
CA LEU A 157 -3.28 -5.80 -7.37
C LEU A 157 -3.17 -5.54 -5.86
N SER A 158 -4.19 -5.90 -5.12
CA SER A 158 -4.21 -5.89 -3.66
C SER A 158 -4.99 -7.09 -3.14
N GLY A 159 -4.35 -7.94 -2.34
CA GLY A 159 -4.98 -9.13 -1.75
C GLY A 159 -5.10 -10.35 -2.67
N PHE A 160 -4.50 -10.32 -3.86
CA PHE A 160 -4.55 -11.46 -4.79
C PHE A 160 -3.52 -12.52 -4.42
N ASN A 161 -3.93 -13.79 -4.43
CA ASN A 161 -3.01 -14.91 -4.33
C ASN A 161 -2.29 -15.18 -5.68
N VAL A 162 -1.34 -16.12 -5.69
CA VAL A 162 -0.53 -16.43 -6.88
C VAL A 162 -1.39 -16.83 -8.08
N PHE A 163 -2.36 -17.73 -7.89
CA PHE A 163 -3.22 -18.21 -8.99
C PHE A 163 -4.13 -17.11 -9.52
N GLN A 164 -4.69 -16.28 -8.65
CA GLN A 164 -5.53 -15.14 -9.03
C GLN A 164 -4.74 -14.08 -9.78
N HIS A 165 -3.51 -13.80 -9.37
CA HIS A 165 -2.60 -12.91 -10.08
C HIS A 165 -2.28 -13.49 -11.46
N GLN A 166 -1.85 -14.75 -11.52
CA GLN A 166 -1.52 -15.43 -12.76
C GLN A 166 -2.67 -15.49 -13.74
N GLN A 167 -3.91 -15.64 -13.23
CA GLN A 167 -5.12 -15.63 -14.05
C GLN A 167 -5.27 -14.35 -14.88
N LEU A 168 -4.89 -13.19 -14.35
CA LEU A 168 -4.90 -11.92 -15.07
C LEU A 168 -3.66 -11.75 -15.94
N ALA A 169 -2.49 -12.12 -15.42
CA ALA A 169 -1.22 -12.03 -16.15
C ALA A 169 -1.20 -12.89 -17.43
N ASN A 170 -1.92 -14.02 -17.47
CA ASN A 170 -2.06 -14.87 -18.65
C ASN A 170 -2.70 -14.15 -19.85
N PHE A 171 -3.38 -13.04 -19.64
CA PHE A 171 -3.90 -12.16 -20.71
C PHE A 171 -2.90 -11.06 -21.10
N SER A 172 -1.61 -11.21 -20.74
CA SER A 172 -0.56 -10.22 -20.99
C SER A 172 -0.82 -8.86 -20.32
N LEU A 173 -1.57 -8.85 -19.22
CA LEU A 173 -1.73 -7.65 -18.40
C LEU A 173 -0.45 -7.43 -17.58
N ASP A 174 0.16 -6.28 -17.78
CA ASP A 174 1.34 -5.88 -17.02
C ASP A 174 0.94 -5.40 -15.62
N ILE A 175 1.34 -6.16 -14.60
CA ILE A 175 0.98 -5.95 -13.19
C ILE A 175 2.24 -5.52 -12.43
N VAL A 176 2.31 -4.24 -12.07
CA VAL A 176 3.52 -3.64 -11.51
C VAL A 176 3.70 -3.85 -9.99
N THR A 177 2.66 -4.32 -9.29
CA THR A 177 2.73 -4.62 -7.84
C THR A 177 1.55 -5.46 -7.37
N ASN A 178 1.71 -6.12 -6.22
CA ASN A 178 0.62 -6.70 -5.45
C ASN A 178 0.80 -6.31 -3.97
N HIS A 179 -0.27 -5.75 -3.37
CA HIS A 179 -0.31 -5.36 -1.98
C HIS A 179 -0.81 -6.53 -1.13
N PHE A 180 -0.14 -6.84 -0.03
CA PHE A 180 -0.59 -7.84 0.94
C PHE A 180 -0.11 -7.51 2.36
N GLU A 181 -0.77 -8.08 3.35
CA GLU A 181 -0.30 -7.97 4.72
C GLU A 181 1.05 -8.66 4.88
N LEU A 182 2.01 -7.91 5.42
CA LEU A 182 3.32 -8.47 5.76
C LEU A 182 3.90 -7.71 6.95
N ASN A 183 4.04 -8.40 8.06
CA ASN A 183 4.62 -7.89 9.29
C ASN A 183 5.09 -9.06 10.17
N LEU A 184 5.66 -8.76 11.33
CA LEU A 184 6.20 -9.77 12.23
C LEU A 184 5.15 -10.67 12.93
N PHE A 185 3.86 -10.37 12.76
CA PHE A 185 2.74 -11.20 13.24
C PHE A 185 1.99 -11.90 12.10
N ASN A 186 2.28 -11.51 10.85
CA ASN A 186 1.73 -12.15 9.67
C ASN A 186 2.81 -12.29 8.59
N THR A 187 3.42 -13.46 8.55
CA THR A 187 4.46 -13.83 7.58
C THR A 187 3.93 -14.71 6.45
N THR A 188 2.61 -14.86 6.31
CA THR A 188 1.95 -15.78 5.38
C THR A 188 2.44 -15.58 3.94
N ALA A 189 2.62 -14.33 3.50
CA ALA A 189 3.06 -14.04 2.13
C ALA A 189 4.47 -14.56 1.79
N ILE A 190 5.30 -14.87 2.81
CA ILE A 190 6.62 -15.52 2.63
C ILE A 190 6.45 -17.01 2.31
N HIS A 191 5.35 -17.63 2.77
CA HIS A 191 5.16 -19.09 2.71
C HIS A 191 4.19 -19.53 1.61
N ASP A 192 3.26 -18.67 1.20
CA ASP A 192 2.22 -19.01 0.22
C ASP A 192 2.61 -18.67 -1.23
N GLY A 193 3.85 -18.22 -1.43
CA GLY A 193 4.43 -17.93 -2.73
C GLY A 193 4.16 -16.53 -3.27
N ARG A 194 3.30 -15.71 -2.63
CA ARG A 194 2.98 -14.35 -3.14
C ARG A 194 4.20 -13.45 -3.23
N LEU A 195 5.06 -13.51 -2.21
CA LEU A 195 6.28 -12.70 -2.17
C LEU A 195 7.25 -13.07 -3.29
N ASP A 196 7.46 -14.37 -3.52
CA ASP A 196 8.42 -14.84 -4.53
C ASP A 196 7.84 -14.63 -5.94
N PHE A 197 6.57 -14.95 -6.13
CA PHE A 197 5.92 -14.81 -7.42
C PHE A 197 5.99 -13.38 -7.96
N ILE A 198 5.68 -12.35 -7.14
CA ILE A 198 5.74 -10.96 -7.60
C ILE A 198 7.17 -10.52 -7.91
N LYS A 199 8.17 -11.02 -7.19
CA LYS A 199 9.58 -10.75 -7.46
C LYS A 199 10.06 -11.40 -8.77
N GLU A 200 9.59 -12.61 -9.07
CA GLU A 200 9.88 -13.28 -10.36
C GLU A 200 9.29 -12.53 -11.54
N GLN A 201 8.24 -11.73 -11.33
CA GLN A 201 7.71 -10.81 -12.34
C GLN A 201 8.49 -9.48 -12.42
N TYR A 202 9.66 -9.37 -11.78
CA TYR A 202 10.47 -8.14 -11.69
C TYR A 202 9.71 -6.94 -11.13
N ALA A 203 8.70 -7.20 -10.29
CA ALA A 203 7.89 -6.20 -9.62
C ALA A 203 8.12 -6.22 -8.10
N LYS A 204 7.83 -5.10 -7.44
CA LYS A 204 8.01 -4.97 -5.99
C LYS A 204 6.71 -5.30 -5.27
N PRO A 205 6.75 -6.22 -4.29
CA PRO A 205 5.62 -6.41 -3.38
C PRO A 205 5.48 -5.20 -2.46
N MET A 206 4.25 -4.85 -2.11
CA MET A 206 3.96 -3.77 -1.16
C MET A 206 3.29 -4.33 0.09
N ALA A 207 3.87 -4.02 1.25
CA ALA A 207 3.50 -4.57 2.55
C ALA A 207 2.62 -3.60 3.32
N TRP A 208 1.32 -3.88 3.46
CA TRP A 208 0.47 -3.10 4.33
C TRP A 208 0.52 -3.61 5.78
N ALA A 209 0.14 -2.74 6.73
CA ALA A 209 0.22 -2.95 8.17
C ALA A 209 1.63 -3.36 8.68
N PRO A 210 2.72 -2.71 8.29
CA PRO A 210 4.10 -3.11 8.63
C PRO A 210 4.36 -3.22 10.13
N LEU A 211 3.58 -2.52 10.97
CA LEU A 211 3.65 -2.55 12.43
C LEU A 211 2.45 -3.28 13.08
N ALA A 212 1.72 -4.10 12.29
CA ALA A 212 0.54 -4.86 12.74
C ALA A 212 -0.49 -3.97 13.49
N GLY A 213 -0.85 -2.82 12.91
CA GLY A 213 -1.78 -1.89 13.55
C GLY A 213 -1.25 -1.20 14.82
N GLY A 214 0.03 -1.35 15.13
CA GLY A 214 0.68 -0.87 16.35
C GLY A 214 0.88 -1.96 17.42
N ARG A 215 0.41 -3.21 17.19
CA ARG A 215 0.57 -4.34 18.11
C ARG A 215 2.02 -4.57 18.51
N ILE A 216 2.97 -4.30 17.60
CA ILE A 216 4.40 -4.44 17.90
C ILE A 216 4.87 -3.56 19.07
N LEU A 217 4.23 -2.40 19.26
CA LEU A 217 4.58 -1.44 20.33
C LEU A 217 3.73 -1.65 21.58
N THR A 218 2.45 -1.94 21.42
CA THR A 218 1.47 -1.90 22.51
C THR A 218 0.87 -3.26 22.86
N GLY A 219 1.18 -4.31 22.08
CA GLY A 219 0.70 -5.66 22.36
C GLY A 219 1.21 -6.18 23.71
N THR A 220 0.32 -6.82 24.47
CA THR A 220 0.59 -7.34 25.82
C THR A 220 0.62 -8.86 25.89
N ASP A 221 0.33 -9.52 24.78
CA ASP A 221 0.42 -10.97 24.68
C ASP A 221 1.90 -11.43 24.58
N ALA A 222 2.14 -12.69 24.90
CA ALA A 222 3.48 -13.25 24.99
C ALA A 222 4.27 -13.14 23.68
N GLU A 223 3.60 -13.25 22.53
CA GLU A 223 4.24 -13.12 21.23
C GLU A 223 4.71 -11.68 20.97
N ALA A 224 3.83 -10.69 21.22
CA ALA A 224 4.16 -9.28 21.04
C ALA A 224 5.32 -8.86 21.98
N ILE A 225 5.32 -9.34 23.24
CA ILE A 225 6.40 -9.09 24.19
C ILE A 225 7.71 -9.70 23.69
N ALA A 226 7.70 -10.95 23.24
CA ALA A 226 8.92 -11.62 22.77
C ALA A 226 9.54 -10.95 21.55
N ILE A 227 8.70 -10.59 20.54
CA ILE A 227 9.17 -9.87 19.35
C ILE A 227 9.72 -8.50 19.73
N ARG A 228 8.99 -7.73 20.54
CA ARG A 228 9.42 -6.40 20.97
C ARG A 228 10.74 -6.44 21.76
N SER A 229 10.89 -7.37 22.70
CA SER A 229 12.13 -7.49 23.49
C SER A 229 13.36 -7.78 22.62
N LEU A 230 13.23 -8.64 21.59
CA LEU A 230 14.32 -8.86 20.63
C LEU A 230 14.61 -7.60 19.81
N LEU A 231 13.58 -6.88 19.36
CA LEU A 231 13.78 -5.65 18.59
C LEU A 231 14.40 -4.54 19.47
N GLU A 232 14.06 -4.46 20.76
CA GLU A 232 14.69 -3.53 21.70
C GLU A 232 16.19 -3.84 21.91
N GLU A 233 16.55 -5.13 22.03
CA GLU A 233 17.95 -5.57 22.08
C GLU A 233 18.71 -5.14 20.82
N LEU A 234 18.13 -5.44 19.63
CA LEU A 234 18.76 -5.12 18.36
C LEU A 234 18.79 -3.61 18.07
N ALA A 235 17.84 -2.85 18.60
CA ALA A 235 17.78 -1.40 18.43
C ALA A 235 19.05 -0.71 18.98
N LEU A 236 19.59 -1.21 20.08
CA LEU A 236 20.88 -0.74 20.62
C LEU A 236 22.03 -0.98 19.65
N LYS A 237 22.07 -2.18 19.03
CA LYS A 237 23.11 -2.56 18.06
C LYS A 237 23.08 -1.70 16.79
N TYR A 238 21.87 -1.36 16.32
CA TYR A 238 21.68 -0.63 15.06
C TYR A 238 21.46 0.87 15.26
N ASN A 239 21.60 1.38 16.49
CA ASN A 239 21.32 2.79 16.82
C ASN A 239 19.97 3.26 16.24
N SER A 240 18.93 2.50 16.53
CA SER A 240 17.59 2.63 15.95
C SER A 240 16.50 2.38 17.01
N ASN A 241 15.27 2.21 16.59
CA ASN A 241 14.15 1.86 17.43
C ASN A 241 13.34 0.66 16.88
N VAL A 242 12.41 0.16 17.70
CA VAL A 242 11.57 -1.01 17.38
C VAL A 242 10.81 -0.84 16.06
N GLU A 243 10.23 0.36 15.80
CA GLU A 243 9.48 0.64 14.58
C GLU A 243 10.39 0.59 13.34
N GLN A 244 11.56 1.21 13.44
CA GLN A 244 12.55 1.21 12.35
C GLN A 244 13.04 -0.20 12.02
N LEU A 245 13.31 -1.03 13.04
CA LEU A 245 13.77 -2.40 12.80
C LEU A 245 12.69 -3.28 12.18
N ALA A 246 11.43 -3.14 12.60
CA ALA A 246 10.33 -3.87 11.99
C ALA A 246 10.14 -3.49 10.50
N VAL A 247 10.28 -2.21 10.17
CA VAL A 247 10.21 -1.74 8.78
C VAL A 247 11.46 -2.16 8.00
N ALA A 248 12.65 -2.08 8.58
CA ALA A 248 13.90 -2.53 7.97
C ALA A 248 13.88 -4.04 7.65
N TRP A 249 13.22 -4.85 8.49
CA TRP A 249 13.02 -6.26 8.26
C TRP A 249 12.21 -6.52 6.96
N ILE A 250 11.17 -5.72 6.71
CA ILE A 250 10.38 -5.77 5.47
C ILE A 250 11.22 -5.33 4.26
N HIS A 251 11.97 -4.23 4.38
CA HIS A 251 12.87 -3.78 3.32
C HIS A 251 13.91 -4.82 2.93
N LYS A 252 14.44 -5.57 3.90
CA LYS A 252 15.41 -6.65 3.64
C LYS A 252 14.83 -7.79 2.80
N LEU A 253 13.51 -8.00 2.85
CA LEU A 253 12.79 -8.92 1.95
C LEU A 253 12.62 -8.38 0.53
N GLY A 254 12.95 -7.11 0.28
CA GLY A 254 12.69 -6.44 -1.00
C GLY A 254 11.24 -5.96 -1.16
N ALA A 255 10.44 -6.00 -0.09
CA ALA A 255 9.09 -5.45 -0.07
C ALA A 255 9.09 -3.97 0.35
N LEU A 256 8.10 -3.21 -0.13
CA LEU A 256 7.94 -1.79 0.14
C LEU A 256 6.85 -1.60 1.21
N PRO A 257 7.18 -1.04 2.39
CA PRO A 257 6.19 -0.82 3.45
C PRO A 257 5.23 0.31 3.11
N ILE A 258 3.95 0.08 3.41
CA ILE A 258 2.87 1.08 3.31
C ILE A 258 2.61 1.63 4.72
N ILE A 259 2.91 2.90 4.92
CA ILE A 259 2.86 3.59 6.20
C ILE A 259 1.53 4.34 6.31
N GLY A 260 0.76 4.10 7.37
CA GLY A 260 -0.53 4.76 7.59
C GLY A 260 -0.59 5.55 8.91
N SER A 261 0.54 6.05 9.42
CA SER A 261 0.56 6.77 10.70
C SER A 261 0.17 8.25 10.53
N LEU A 262 -0.55 8.80 11.52
CA LEU A 262 -0.82 10.23 11.63
C LEU A 262 0.30 10.97 12.39
N SER A 263 1.21 10.24 13.06
CA SER A 263 2.35 10.81 13.79
C SER A 263 3.52 11.07 12.85
N LYS A 264 3.99 12.31 12.80
CA LYS A 264 5.17 12.72 12.02
C LYS A 264 6.42 11.94 12.42
N ASP A 265 6.63 11.66 13.71
CA ASP A 265 7.76 10.87 14.18
C ASP A 265 7.73 9.44 13.65
N ARG A 266 6.57 8.79 13.63
CA ARG A 266 6.41 7.45 13.08
C ARG A 266 6.60 7.43 11.56
N ILE A 267 6.11 8.45 10.85
CA ILE A 267 6.36 8.59 9.41
C ILE A 267 7.87 8.71 9.17
N LYS A 268 8.56 9.55 9.94
CA LYS A 268 10.01 9.72 9.86
C LYS A 268 10.76 8.42 10.18
N ASN A 269 10.38 7.72 11.26
CA ASN A 269 10.99 6.44 11.62
C ASN A 269 10.90 5.43 10.46
N ALA A 270 9.73 5.29 9.86
CA ALA A 270 9.54 4.39 8.73
C ALA A 270 10.31 4.85 7.49
N ALA A 271 10.35 6.16 7.22
CA ALA A 271 11.08 6.74 6.09
C ALA A 271 12.59 6.48 6.16
N THR A 272 13.17 6.48 7.36
CA THR A 272 14.61 6.27 7.57
C THR A 272 15.00 4.81 7.76
N ALA A 273 14.04 3.91 7.89
CA ALA A 273 14.28 2.50 8.18
C ALA A 273 15.06 1.77 7.07
N SER A 274 14.95 2.21 5.81
CA SER A 274 15.70 1.63 4.68
C SER A 274 17.22 1.87 4.75
N GLU A 275 17.67 2.77 5.61
CA GLU A 275 19.08 3.02 5.86
C GLU A 275 19.71 1.95 6.76
N ILE A 276 18.89 1.22 7.54
CA ILE A 276 19.34 0.18 8.45
C ILE A 276 19.64 -1.08 7.65
N GLN A 277 20.91 -1.51 7.69
CA GLN A 277 21.36 -2.72 7.02
C GLN A 277 21.40 -3.88 8.03
N LEU A 278 20.25 -4.52 8.25
CA LEU A 278 20.18 -5.73 9.08
C LEU A 278 21.15 -6.80 8.55
N SER A 279 21.95 -7.42 9.43
CA SER A 279 22.72 -8.59 9.07
C SER A 279 21.80 -9.76 8.68
N HIS A 280 22.33 -10.73 7.96
CA HIS A 280 21.57 -11.94 7.61
C HIS A 280 21.13 -12.69 8.88
N GLU A 281 22.03 -12.78 9.84
CA GLU A 281 21.80 -13.44 11.14
C GLU A 281 20.68 -12.75 11.94
N ASP A 282 20.76 -11.42 12.13
CA ASP A 282 19.76 -10.70 12.91
C ASP A 282 18.39 -10.69 12.23
N TRP A 283 18.36 -10.63 10.89
CA TRP A 283 17.12 -10.79 10.15
C TRP A 283 16.45 -12.14 10.45
N HIS A 284 17.25 -13.24 10.46
CA HIS A 284 16.74 -14.58 10.76
C HIS A 284 16.39 -14.75 12.25
N ARG A 285 17.08 -14.09 13.17
CA ARG A 285 16.68 -14.08 14.59
C ARG A 285 15.27 -13.51 14.74
N ILE A 286 15.00 -12.38 14.10
CA ILE A 286 13.66 -11.76 14.10
C ILE A 286 12.63 -12.69 13.44
N TYR A 287 12.96 -13.24 12.27
CA TYR A 287 12.08 -14.14 11.53
C TYR A 287 11.72 -15.41 12.33
N THR A 288 12.66 -15.98 13.05
CA THR A 288 12.44 -17.20 13.85
C THR A 288 11.39 -17.00 14.94
N ILE A 289 11.34 -15.81 15.55
CA ILE A 289 10.31 -15.47 16.54
C ILE A 289 8.97 -15.16 15.86
N ALA A 290 9.01 -14.49 14.71
CA ALA A 290 7.82 -14.13 13.95
C ALA A 290 7.14 -15.32 13.25
N ARG A 291 7.90 -16.39 12.98
CA ARG A 291 7.44 -17.61 12.32
C ARG A 291 6.85 -18.58 13.35
N LYS A 292 5.58 -18.47 13.64
CA LYS A 292 4.85 -19.46 14.44
C LYS A 292 3.68 -20.06 13.66
#